data_4fd87a964952bc41de83db111745a1bb
#
_entry.id   4fd87a964952bc41de83db111745a1bb
#
_cell.length_a   1.000
_cell.length_b   1.000
_cell.length_c   1.000
_cell.angle_alpha   90.00
_cell.angle_beta   90.00
_cell.angle_gamma   90.00
#
_symmetry.space_group_name_H-M   'P 1'
#
loop_
_entity.id
_entity.type
_entity.pdbx_description
1 polymer ?
#
loop_
_entity_poly.entity_id
_entity_poly.type
_entity_poly.pdbx_seq_one_letter_code
_entity_poly.pdbx_strand_id
1 'polypeptide(L)'
;MILEGLITTRNPDGTIRVRPMGPVFSDAHADSFLLRPYEPSGTLDNLLRTGEGVLHVTDNVLLIAQAALKQLKSCPPAHAAVTVEGAVLEESCHWQEFKVVGHRPNSPRHELNCHVLHRGTHRNFWGFNRARHAVLEAAILATRIGILPDHEIRAAMVALQVPVEKTAGPVEISAWNLVLKVIVESLGKDGLPTCLATTDVAGKKLASRAKHQTSNEEPPL
;
A
#
# COMPACT_ATOMS: atom_id res chain seq x y z
N MET A 1 3.12 -5.05 -17.13
CA MET A 1 3.48 -5.19 -15.70
C MET A 1 2.49 -4.37 -14.88
N ILE A 2 2.02 -4.86 -13.73
CA ILE A 2 1.18 -4.08 -12.81
C ILE A 2 2.07 -3.62 -11.65
N LEU A 3 1.99 -2.33 -11.30
CA LEU A 3 2.62 -1.77 -10.10
C LEU A 3 1.56 -1.56 -9.03
N GLU A 4 1.88 -1.88 -7.78
CA GLU A 4 1.05 -1.48 -6.66
C GLU A 4 1.42 -0.07 -6.21
N GLY A 5 0.45 0.83 -6.22
CA GLY A 5 0.65 2.23 -5.88
C GLY A 5 -0.60 2.88 -5.30
N LEU A 6 -0.47 4.16 -4.99
CA LEU A 6 -1.59 5.00 -4.54
C LEU A 6 -1.89 6.05 -5.60
N ILE A 7 -3.17 6.31 -5.83
CA ILE A 7 -3.60 7.43 -6.66
C ILE A 7 -4.29 8.47 -5.79
N THR A 8 -3.91 9.73 -5.97
CA THR A 8 -4.66 10.87 -5.48
C THR A 8 -5.49 11.47 -6.61
N THR A 9 -6.74 11.82 -6.28
CA THR A 9 -7.67 12.53 -7.16
C THR A 9 -8.41 13.58 -6.35
N ARG A 10 -8.93 14.63 -7.00
CA ARG A 10 -9.66 15.72 -6.35
C ARG A 10 -11.17 15.46 -6.38
N ASN A 11 -11.80 15.48 -5.23
CA ASN A 11 -13.25 15.40 -5.08
C ASN A 11 -13.93 16.71 -5.53
N PRO A 12 -15.25 16.72 -5.81
CA PRO A 12 -15.98 17.95 -6.17
C PRO A 12 -15.92 19.06 -5.11
N ASP A 13 -15.80 18.70 -3.84
CA ASP A 13 -15.65 19.63 -2.70
C ASP A 13 -14.21 20.15 -2.50
N GLY A 14 -13.27 19.77 -3.41
CA GLY A 14 -11.88 20.17 -3.33
C GLY A 14 -11.00 19.28 -2.44
N THR A 15 -11.56 18.38 -1.66
CA THR A 15 -10.78 17.44 -0.83
C THR A 15 -10.06 16.40 -1.70
N ILE A 16 -8.98 15.84 -1.15
CA ILE A 16 -8.16 14.84 -1.86
C ILE A 16 -8.59 13.43 -1.44
N ARG A 17 -8.91 12.64 -2.44
CA ARG A 17 -9.16 11.21 -2.30
C ARG A 17 -7.87 10.43 -2.55
N VAL A 18 -7.50 9.54 -1.64
CA VAL A 18 -6.34 8.63 -1.74
C VAL A 18 -6.84 7.19 -1.83
N ARG A 19 -6.44 6.45 -2.87
CA ARG A 19 -6.83 5.03 -3.05
C ARG A 19 -5.71 4.22 -3.68
N PRO A 20 -5.54 2.94 -3.28
CA PRO A 20 -4.65 2.03 -3.98
C PRO A 20 -5.18 1.76 -5.39
N MET A 21 -4.26 1.64 -6.33
CA MET A 21 -4.54 1.32 -7.72
C MET A 21 -3.34 0.59 -8.32
N GLY A 22 -3.62 -0.41 -9.15
CA GLY A 22 -2.62 -1.16 -9.91
C GLY A 22 -2.53 -0.67 -11.36
N PRO A 23 -1.79 0.40 -11.67
CA PRO A 23 -1.56 0.81 -13.05
C PRO A 23 -0.80 -0.27 -13.83
N VAL A 24 -1.19 -0.44 -15.09
CA VAL A 24 -0.55 -1.38 -16.02
C VAL A 24 0.40 -0.61 -16.92
N PHE A 25 1.69 -0.90 -16.81
CA PHE A 25 2.75 -0.33 -17.62
C PHE A 25 3.25 -1.34 -18.65
N SER A 26 3.68 -0.87 -19.82
CA SER A 26 4.44 -1.67 -20.79
C SER A 26 5.84 -1.98 -20.27
N ASP A 27 6.51 -0.96 -19.74
CA ASP A 27 7.85 -1.01 -19.16
C ASP A 27 8.02 0.08 -18.09
N ALA A 28 9.16 0.08 -17.40
CA ALA A 28 9.44 0.99 -16.28
C ALA A 28 9.63 2.47 -16.69
N HIS A 29 9.86 2.74 -17.95
CA HIS A 29 10.13 4.10 -18.49
C HIS A 29 8.96 4.64 -19.33
N ALA A 30 7.87 3.87 -19.47
CA ALA A 30 6.72 4.25 -20.28
C ALA A 30 6.11 5.57 -19.81
N ASP A 31 5.87 6.47 -20.77
CA ASP A 31 5.18 7.75 -20.55
C ASP A 31 3.65 7.61 -20.53
N SER A 32 3.17 6.39 -20.56
CA SER A 32 1.74 6.07 -20.50
C SER A 32 1.49 4.80 -19.75
N PHE A 33 0.32 4.70 -19.14
CA PHE A 33 -0.15 3.51 -18.43
C PHE A 33 -1.67 3.40 -18.51
N LEU A 34 -2.17 2.20 -18.24
CA LEU A 34 -3.59 1.91 -18.19
C LEU A 34 -4.06 1.78 -16.74
N LEU A 35 -5.10 2.53 -16.38
CA LEU A 35 -5.84 2.32 -15.13
C LEU A 35 -7.12 1.52 -15.40
N ARG A 36 -7.48 0.66 -14.43
CA ARG A 36 -8.69 -0.15 -14.49
C ARG A 36 -9.54 0.02 -13.22
N PRO A 37 -10.07 1.23 -12.96
CA PRO A 37 -10.93 1.45 -11.80
C PRO A 37 -12.25 0.68 -11.94
N TYR A 38 -12.76 0.22 -10.78
CA TYR A 38 -14.09 -0.35 -10.69
C TYR A 38 -15.19 0.71 -10.72
N GLU A 39 -16.35 0.33 -11.19
CA GLU A 39 -17.61 1.05 -11.09
C GLU A 39 -18.53 0.33 -10.08
N PRO A 40 -19.18 1.06 -9.13
CA PRO A 40 -19.04 2.49 -8.86
C PRO A 40 -17.79 2.81 -8.01
N SER A 41 -17.08 3.88 -8.34
CA SER A 41 -16.02 4.38 -7.47
C SER A 41 -15.77 5.87 -7.62
N GLY A 42 -15.70 6.60 -6.52
CA GLY A 42 -15.40 8.03 -6.55
C GLY A 42 -14.01 8.38 -7.14
N THR A 43 -13.08 7.42 -7.25
CA THR A 43 -11.83 7.63 -7.99
C THR A 43 -12.11 7.67 -9.50
N LEU A 44 -12.94 6.76 -10.02
CA LEU A 44 -13.39 6.80 -11.40
C LEU A 44 -14.14 8.11 -11.70
N ASP A 45 -15.11 8.47 -10.84
CA ASP A 45 -15.90 9.69 -11.01
C ASP A 45 -15.01 10.94 -11.07
N ASN A 46 -14.00 11.02 -10.17
CA ASN A 46 -13.05 12.10 -10.17
C ASN A 46 -12.20 12.15 -11.45
N LEU A 47 -11.65 11.01 -11.89
CA LEU A 47 -10.84 10.91 -13.10
C LEU A 47 -11.64 11.23 -14.37
N LEU A 48 -12.91 10.85 -14.44
CA LEU A 48 -13.78 11.22 -15.56
C LEU A 48 -14.15 12.71 -15.57
N ARG A 49 -14.27 13.31 -14.39
CA ARG A 49 -14.60 14.74 -14.24
C ARG A 49 -13.42 15.66 -14.49
N THR A 50 -12.23 15.35 -13.89
CA THR A 50 -11.06 16.23 -13.98
C THR A 50 -10.11 15.85 -15.11
N GLY A 51 -10.10 14.59 -15.49
CA GLY A 51 -9.09 14.05 -16.38
C GLY A 51 -7.68 13.98 -15.79
N GLU A 52 -7.52 14.20 -14.48
CA GLU A 52 -6.21 14.39 -13.84
C GLU A 52 -6.05 13.58 -12.56
N GLY A 53 -4.80 13.22 -12.24
CA GLY A 53 -4.45 12.55 -11.01
C GLY A 53 -2.94 12.44 -10.80
N VAL A 54 -2.56 11.98 -9.62
CA VAL A 54 -1.15 11.70 -9.29
C VAL A 54 -1.02 10.26 -8.83
N LEU A 55 -0.13 9.52 -9.49
CA LEU A 55 0.26 8.17 -9.11
C LEU A 55 1.49 8.23 -8.22
N HIS A 56 1.46 7.54 -7.08
CA HIS A 56 2.54 7.48 -6.12
C HIS A 56 3.04 6.05 -5.98
N VAL A 57 4.33 5.88 -6.01
CA VAL A 57 5.02 4.65 -5.60
C VAL A 57 5.60 4.88 -4.21
N THR A 58 5.25 4.01 -3.27
CA THR A 58 5.69 4.09 -1.88
C THR A 58 6.04 2.71 -1.34
N ASP A 59 6.99 2.67 -0.43
CA ASP A 59 7.31 1.48 0.38
C ASP A 59 6.67 1.54 1.78
N ASN A 60 5.85 2.56 2.07
CA ASN A 60 5.06 2.65 3.29
C ASN A 60 3.78 1.80 3.16
N VAL A 61 3.89 0.53 3.52
CA VAL A 61 2.77 -0.42 3.42
C VAL A 61 1.64 -0.11 4.41
N LEU A 62 1.91 0.62 5.52
CA LEU A 62 0.85 1.08 6.42
C LEU A 62 -0.07 2.07 5.72
N LEU A 63 0.50 3.01 4.98
CA LEU A 63 -0.27 3.97 4.19
C LEU A 63 -1.12 3.26 3.12
N ILE A 64 -0.56 2.26 2.44
CA ILE A 64 -1.30 1.46 1.45
C ILE A 64 -2.46 0.72 2.13
N ALA A 65 -2.21 0.05 3.25
CA ALA A 65 -3.24 -0.67 3.99
C ALA A 65 -4.37 0.25 4.50
N GLN A 66 -4.02 1.42 5.05
CA GLN A 66 -4.99 2.42 5.48
C GLN A 66 -5.87 2.92 4.33
N ALA A 67 -5.26 3.19 3.16
CA ALA A 67 -5.98 3.62 1.97
C ALA A 67 -6.90 2.52 1.41
N ALA A 68 -6.43 1.26 1.38
CA ALA A 68 -7.19 0.10 0.92
C ALA A 68 -8.42 -0.14 1.79
N LEU A 69 -8.24 -0.11 3.11
CA LEU A 69 -9.27 -0.40 4.11
C LEU A 69 -10.14 0.81 4.46
N LYS A 70 -9.97 1.95 3.77
CA LYS A 70 -10.70 3.20 4.02
C LYS A 70 -10.52 3.73 5.46
N GLN A 71 -9.35 3.51 6.05
CA GLN A 71 -9.00 3.92 7.41
C GLN A 71 -8.29 5.29 7.47
N LEU A 72 -8.05 5.94 6.34
CA LEU A 72 -7.57 7.33 6.30
C LEU A 72 -8.68 8.27 6.73
N LYS A 73 -8.46 9.00 7.84
CA LYS A 73 -9.42 9.99 8.37
C LYS A 73 -9.39 11.31 7.58
N SER A 74 -8.23 11.64 7.03
CA SER A 74 -7.97 12.81 6.19
C SER A 74 -6.90 12.48 5.15
N CYS A 75 -6.66 13.40 4.22
CA CYS A 75 -5.49 13.27 3.34
C CYS A 75 -4.22 13.27 4.20
N PRO A 76 -3.28 12.32 3.99
CA PRO A 76 -1.96 12.37 4.59
C PRO A 76 -1.21 13.65 4.21
N PRO A 77 -0.08 13.99 4.87
CA PRO A 77 0.76 15.11 4.48
C PRO A 77 1.06 15.08 2.99
N ALA A 78 0.81 16.21 2.31
CA ALA A 78 0.91 16.33 0.86
C ALA A 78 1.15 17.78 0.47
N HIS A 79 1.77 17.99 -0.69
CA HIS A 79 1.91 19.29 -1.33
C HIS A 79 1.19 19.33 -2.69
N ALA A 80 1.05 20.50 -3.27
CA ALA A 80 0.42 20.65 -4.59
C ALA A 80 1.29 20.00 -5.68
N ALA A 81 0.65 19.36 -6.66
CA ALA A 81 1.30 18.89 -7.86
C ALA A 81 1.74 20.08 -8.75
N VAL A 82 2.66 19.84 -9.69
CA VAL A 82 3.29 20.88 -10.52
C VAL A 82 2.48 21.12 -11.79
N THR A 83 1.96 20.06 -12.41
CA THR A 83 1.35 20.12 -13.76
C THR A 83 -0.13 19.80 -13.80
N VAL A 84 -0.68 19.26 -12.69
CA VAL A 84 -2.10 18.90 -12.59
C VAL A 84 -2.72 19.49 -11.32
N GLU A 85 -4.03 19.64 -11.29
CA GLU A 85 -4.76 20.02 -10.06
C GLU A 85 -4.88 18.82 -9.09
N GLY A 86 -3.75 18.43 -8.48
CA GLY A 86 -3.62 17.26 -7.64
C GLY A 86 -2.74 17.49 -6.41
N ALA A 87 -2.62 16.44 -5.60
CA ALA A 87 -1.77 16.44 -4.41
C ALA A 87 -0.75 15.31 -4.48
N VAL A 88 0.50 15.64 -4.18
CA VAL A 88 1.63 14.71 -4.07
C VAL A 88 1.81 14.33 -2.61
N LEU A 89 1.70 13.05 -2.27
CA LEU A 89 1.89 12.54 -0.91
C LEU A 89 3.37 12.58 -0.52
N GLU A 90 3.71 13.19 0.61
CA GLU A 90 5.10 13.32 1.10
C GLU A 90 5.75 11.97 1.41
N GLU A 91 4.95 10.97 1.83
CA GLU A 91 5.42 9.60 2.12
C GLU A 91 5.66 8.74 0.85
N SER A 92 5.57 9.32 -0.34
CA SER A 92 5.92 8.60 -1.57
C SER A 92 7.43 8.55 -1.79
N CYS A 93 7.91 7.49 -2.45
CA CYS A 93 9.28 7.40 -2.95
C CYS A 93 9.43 8.29 -4.19
N HIS A 94 8.54 8.06 -5.16
CA HIS A 94 8.42 8.88 -6.36
C HIS A 94 6.96 8.96 -6.80
N TRP A 95 6.65 9.93 -7.68
CA TRP A 95 5.30 10.12 -8.20
C TRP A 95 5.30 10.45 -9.69
N GLN A 96 4.13 10.30 -10.29
CA GLN A 96 3.85 10.65 -11.68
C GLN A 96 2.53 11.42 -11.74
N GLU A 97 2.58 12.64 -12.21
CA GLU A 97 1.40 13.45 -12.51
C GLU A 97 0.91 13.08 -13.90
N PHE A 98 -0.37 12.82 -14.06
CA PHE A 98 -0.90 12.29 -15.31
C PHE A 98 -2.23 12.90 -15.71
N LYS A 99 -2.51 12.83 -17.04
CA LYS A 99 -3.82 13.09 -17.64
C LYS A 99 -4.40 11.82 -18.23
N VAL A 100 -5.72 11.69 -18.13
CA VAL A 100 -6.52 10.70 -18.85
C VAL A 100 -6.67 11.18 -20.29
N VAL A 101 -6.12 10.42 -21.23
CA VAL A 101 -6.14 10.74 -22.68
C VAL A 101 -7.10 9.85 -23.46
N GLY A 102 -7.67 8.84 -22.83
CA GLY A 102 -8.65 7.96 -23.45
C GLY A 102 -9.44 7.19 -22.39
N HIS A 103 -10.73 6.96 -22.67
CA HIS A 103 -11.63 6.20 -21.82
C HIS A 103 -12.40 5.19 -22.65
N ARG A 104 -12.36 3.93 -22.21
CA ARG A 104 -13.21 2.85 -22.71
C ARG A 104 -14.09 2.36 -21.57
N PRO A 105 -15.41 2.62 -21.61
CA PRO A 105 -16.34 2.03 -20.67
C PRO A 105 -16.32 0.50 -20.81
N ASN A 106 -16.10 -0.20 -19.71
CA ASN A 106 -16.11 -1.66 -19.64
C ASN A 106 -16.51 -2.09 -18.23
N SER A 107 -17.82 -2.14 -17.96
CA SER A 107 -18.35 -2.52 -16.63
C SER A 107 -17.97 -3.97 -16.31
N PRO A 108 -17.59 -4.29 -15.08
CA PRO A 108 -17.45 -3.38 -13.92
C PRO A 108 -16.10 -2.65 -13.84
N ARG A 109 -15.18 -2.82 -14.81
CA ARG A 109 -13.85 -2.23 -14.85
C ARG A 109 -13.67 -1.37 -16.08
N HIS A 110 -13.69 -0.05 -15.89
CA HIS A 110 -13.37 0.91 -16.94
C HIS A 110 -11.88 0.87 -17.29
N GLU A 111 -11.54 1.21 -18.53
CA GLU A 111 -10.16 1.35 -18.99
C GLU A 111 -9.86 2.82 -19.26
N LEU A 112 -8.90 3.39 -18.55
CA LEU A 112 -8.43 4.77 -18.70
C LEU A 112 -6.99 4.77 -19.17
N ASN A 113 -6.75 5.23 -20.41
CA ASN A 113 -5.40 5.46 -20.88
C ASN A 113 -4.89 6.78 -20.29
N CYS A 114 -3.77 6.72 -19.59
CA CYS A 114 -3.16 7.84 -18.90
C CYS A 114 -1.82 8.17 -19.51
N HIS A 115 -1.54 9.48 -19.68
CA HIS A 115 -0.24 9.99 -20.13
C HIS A 115 0.42 10.77 -19.00
N VAL A 116 1.70 10.47 -18.74
CA VAL A 116 2.51 11.11 -17.71
C VAL A 116 2.98 12.47 -18.19
N LEU A 117 2.71 13.50 -17.39
CA LEU A 117 3.09 14.89 -17.67
C LEU A 117 4.34 15.30 -16.89
N HIS A 118 4.49 14.80 -15.67
CA HIS A 118 5.62 15.12 -14.79
C HIS A 118 5.97 13.93 -13.90
N ARG A 119 7.25 13.80 -13.57
CA ARG A 119 7.76 12.83 -12.61
C ARG A 119 8.59 13.55 -11.57
N GLY A 120 8.43 13.12 -10.32
CA GLY A 120 9.25 13.60 -9.22
C GLY A 120 9.68 12.48 -8.29
N THR A 121 10.67 12.78 -7.47
CA THR A 121 11.25 11.83 -6.52
C THR A 121 11.50 12.55 -5.20
N HIS A 122 11.00 11.99 -4.08
CA HIS A 122 11.35 12.44 -2.74
C HIS A 122 12.55 11.65 -2.21
N ARG A 123 12.54 10.35 -2.42
CA ARG A 123 13.57 9.42 -1.93
C ARG A 123 13.57 8.11 -2.73
N ASN A 124 14.64 7.36 -2.62
CA ASN A 124 14.74 6.06 -3.26
C ASN A 124 13.79 5.05 -2.58
N PHE A 125 13.28 4.11 -3.37
CA PHE A 125 12.62 2.92 -2.85
C PHE A 125 13.64 2.03 -2.13
N TRP A 126 13.33 1.59 -0.90
CA TRP A 126 14.32 0.97 -0.02
C TRP A 126 14.51 -0.53 -0.24
N GLY A 127 13.99 -1.06 -1.33
CA GLY A 127 14.17 -2.45 -1.72
C GLY A 127 13.05 -3.38 -1.24
N PHE A 128 13.23 -4.66 -1.54
CA PHE A 128 12.23 -5.69 -1.24
C PHE A 128 12.25 -6.09 0.24
N ASN A 129 11.09 -6.15 0.85
CA ASN A 129 10.87 -6.66 2.20
C ASN A 129 9.67 -7.62 2.19
N ARG A 130 9.86 -8.85 2.67
CA ARG A 130 8.81 -9.89 2.63
C ARG A 130 7.61 -9.56 3.49
N ALA A 131 7.78 -8.86 4.61
CA ALA A 131 6.66 -8.43 5.43
C ALA A 131 5.80 -7.38 4.72
N ARG A 132 6.40 -6.43 3.96
CA ARG A 132 5.66 -5.46 3.15
C ARG A 132 4.79 -6.16 2.12
N HIS A 133 5.34 -7.15 1.40
CA HIS A 133 4.56 -7.94 0.45
C HIS A 133 3.42 -8.70 1.13
N ALA A 134 3.70 -9.34 2.29
CA ALA A 134 2.67 -10.06 3.03
C ALA A 134 1.53 -9.15 3.53
N VAL A 135 1.85 -7.96 4.02
CA VAL A 135 0.85 -6.97 4.45
C VAL A 135 0.05 -6.47 3.26
N LEU A 136 0.68 -6.23 2.11
CA LEU A 136 -0.01 -5.84 0.88
C LEU A 136 -1.04 -6.89 0.47
N GLU A 137 -0.64 -8.15 0.38
CA GLU A 137 -1.54 -9.27 0.06
C GLU A 137 -2.66 -9.41 1.10
N ALA A 138 -2.35 -9.30 2.39
CA ALA A 138 -3.35 -9.32 3.46
C ALA A 138 -4.36 -8.18 3.32
N ALA A 139 -3.92 -6.97 2.96
CA ALA A 139 -4.81 -5.83 2.72
C ALA A 139 -5.71 -6.08 1.50
N ILE A 140 -5.20 -6.69 0.43
CA ILE A 140 -5.99 -7.11 -0.73
C ILE A 140 -7.05 -8.14 -0.32
N LEU A 141 -6.69 -9.16 0.48
CA LEU A 141 -7.64 -10.15 1.00
C LEU A 141 -8.73 -9.50 1.84
N ALA A 142 -8.39 -8.57 2.72
CA ALA A 142 -9.36 -7.84 3.53
C ALA A 142 -10.39 -7.04 2.69
N THR A 143 -9.98 -6.53 1.52
CA THR A 143 -10.91 -5.87 0.58
C THR A 143 -11.83 -6.85 -0.16
N ARG A 144 -11.56 -8.15 -0.08
CA ARG A 144 -12.33 -9.22 -0.75
C ARG A 144 -13.22 -10.03 0.19
N ILE A 145 -13.37 -9.58 1.43
CA ILE A 145 -14.34 -10.16 2.36
C ILE A 145 -15.75 -10.06 1.74
N GLY A 146 -16.49 -11.17 1.79
CA GLY A 146 -17.79 -11.30 1.12
C GLY A 146 -17.73 -11.59 -0.39
N ILE A 147 -16.51 -11.65 -0.98
CA ILE A 147 -16.27 -12.06 -2.38
C ILE A 147 -15.58 -13.42 -2.42
N LEU A 148 -14.51 -13.57 -1.62
CA LEU A 148 -13.81 -14.84 -1.46
C LEU A 148 -14.39 -15.65 -0.30
N PRO A 149 -14.30 -16.99 -0.37
CA PRO A 149 -14.67 -17.84 0.77
C PRO A 149 -13.83 -17.53 2.02
N ASP A 150 -14.47 -17.47 3.19
CA ASP A 150 -13.81 -17.13 4.45
C ASP A 150 -12.63 -18.05 4.80
N HIS A 151 -12.74 -19.35 4.49
CA HIS A 151 -11.67 -20.31 4.76
C HIS A 151 -10.42 -20.07 3.95
N GLU A 152 -10.55 -19.56 2.70
CA GLU A 152 -9.40 -19.18 1.85
C GLU A 152 -8.68 -17.97 2.42
N ILE A 153 -9.45 -16.95 2.89
CA ILE A 153 -8.87 -15.76 3.53
C ILE A 153 -8.11 -16.18 4.80
N ARG A 154 -8.72 -17.03 5.65
CA ARG A 154 -8.08 -17.52 6.88
C ARG A 154 -6.78 -18.29 6.59
N ALA A 155 -6.82 -19.22 5.66
CA ALA A 155 -5.65 -20.02 5.30
C ALA A 155 -4.51 -19.13 4.75
N ALA A 156 -4.84 -18.17 3.90
CA ALA A 156 -3.87 -17.21 3.36
C ALA A 156 -3.27 -16.33 4.47
N MET A 157 -4.08 -15.83 5.41
CA MET A 157 -3.60 -15.02 6.53
C MET A 157 -2.60 -15.78 7.42
N VAL A 158 -2.83 -17.07 7.69
CA VAL A 158 -1.89 -17.91 8.44
C VAL A 158 -0.54 -18.02 7.70
N ALA A 159 -0.57 -18.23 6.39
CA ALA A 159 0.65 -18.31 5.59
C ALA A 159 1.41 -16.96 5.53
N LEU A 160 0.69 -15.84 5.41
CA LEU A 160 1.25 -14.48 5.35
C LEU A 160 1.83 -14.01 6.69
N GLN A 161 1.44 -14.59 7.83
CA GLN A 161 2.04 -14.26 9.13
C GLN A 161 3.54 -14.58 9.17
N VAL A 162 3.97 -15.68 8.58
CA VAL A 162 5.36 -16.17 8.65
C VAL A 162 6.39 -15.14 8.15
N PRO A 163 6.26 -14.55 6.95
CA PRO A 163 7.18 -13.49 6.51
C PRO A 163 7.09 -12.23 7.38
N VAL A 164 5.91 -11.89 7.94
CA VAL A 164 5.77 -10.75 8.84
C VAL A 164 6.57 -10.97 10.12
N GLU A 165 6.40 -12.10 10.80
CA GLU A 165 7.14 -12.44 12.01
C GLU A 165 8.68 -12.42 11.82
N LYS A 166 9.13 -12.81 10.63
CA LYS A 166 10.56 -12.93 10.34
C LYS A 166 11.23 -11.62 9.90
N THR A 167 10.49 -10.69 9.27
CA THR A 167 11.13 -9.58 8.55
C THR A 167 10.48 -8.22 8.76
N ALA A 168 9.40 -8.14 9.57
CA ALA A 168 8.72 -6.88 9.83
C ALA A 168 9.53 -5.95 10.75
N GLY A 169 9.47 -4.65 10.45
CA GLY A 169 9.77 -3.57 11.36
C GLY A 169 8.49 -3.00 11.99
N PRO A 170 8.61 -1.94 12.79
CA PRO A 170 7.45 -1.35 13.49
C PRO A 170 6.30 -0.92 12.56
N VAL A 171 6.62 -0.41 11.38
CA VAL A 171 5.63 0.04 10.39
C VAL A 171 4.84 -1.14 9.83
N GLU A 172 5.55 -2.22 9.45
CA GLU A 172 4.94 -3.43 8.91
C GLU A 172 4.09 -4.16 9.97
N ILE A 173 4.52 -4.18 11.24
CA ILE A 173 3.73 -4.74 12.34
C ILE A 173 2.44 -3.92 12.56
N SER A 174 2.55 -2.60 12.56
CA SER A 174 1.37 -1.73 12.71
C SER A 174 0.37 -1.94 11.57
N ALA A 175 0.88 -2.08 10.35
CA ALA A 175 0.05 -2.35 9.17
C ALA A 175 -0.60 -3.73 9.22
N TRP A 176 0.15 -4.78 9.61
CA TRP A 176 -0.37 -6.13 9.80
C TRP A 176 -1.52 -6.16 10.82
N ASN A 177 -1.29 -5.54 12.00
CA ASN A 177 -2.30 -5.50 13.06
C ASN A 177 -3.56 -4.74 12.63
N LEU A 178 -3.42 -3.66 11.85
CA LEU A 178 -4.56 -2.94 11.28
C LEU A 178 -5.39 -3.85 10.36
N VAL A 179 -4.73 -4.54 9.43
CA VAL A 179 -5.41 -5.45 8.49
C VAL A 179 -6.06 -6.61 9.23
N LEU A 180 -5.33 -7.23 10.15
CA LEU A 180 -5.84 -8.35 10.94
C LEU A 180 -7.06 -7.95 11.76
N LYS A 181 -7.05 -6.75 12.38
CA LYS A 181 -8.20 -6.23 13.11
C LYS A 181 -9.46 -6.18 12.23
N VAL A 182 -9.36 -5.64 11.01
CA VAL A 182 -10.50 -5.55 10.08
C VAL A 182 -11.01 -6.93 9.70
N ILE A 183 -10.12 -7.90 9.44
CA ILE A 183 -10.50 -9.27 9.10
C ILE A 183 -11.18 -9.96 10.29
N VAL A 184 -10.64 -9.80 11.50
CA VAL A 184 -11.21 -10.39 12.73
C VAL A 184 -12.58 -9.80 13.06
N GLU A 185 -12.75 -8.49 12.88
CA GLU A 185 -14.05 -7.83 13.09
C GLU A 185 -15.12 -8.34 12.12
N SER A 186 -14.72 -8.73 10.92
CA SER A 186 -15.63 -9.22 9.87
C SER A 186 -15.89 -10.72 9.92
N LEU A 187 -14.86 -11.53 10.17
CA LEU A 187 -14.93 -12.99 10.08
C LEU A 187 -14.90 -13.72 11.43
N GLY A 188 -14.65 -13.01 12.55
CA GLY A 188 -14.35 -13.64 13.85
C GLY A 188 -12.90 -14.12 13.96
N LYS A 189 -12.50 -14.53 15.17
CA LYS A 189 -11.10 -14.85 15.49
C LYS A 189 -10.64 -16.26 15.10
N ASP A 190 -11.56 -17.19 14.91
CA ASP A 190 -11.25 -18.61 14.74
C ASP A 190 -10.38 -18.86 13.51
N GLY A 191 -9.27 -19.58 13.70
CA GLY A 191 -8.34 -19.92 12.62
C GLY A 191 -7.58 -18.74 12.01
N LEU A 192 -7.59 -17.56 12.65
CA LEU A 192 -6.81 -16.39 12.23
C LEU A 192 -5.55 -16.22 13.10
N PRO A 193 -4.51 -15.57 12.58
CA PRO A 193 -3.33 -15.15 13.33
C PRO A 193 -3.67 -14.27 14.54
N THR A 194 -2.71 -14.09 15.44
CA THR A 194 -2.79 -13.11 16.54
C THR A 194 -2.06 -11.82 16.19
N CYS A 195 -2.48 -10.70 16.82
CA CYS A 195 -1.75 -9.45 16.72
C CYS A 195 -0.30 -9.59 17.20
N LEU A 196 0.63 -8.96 16.51
CA LEU A 196 2.04 -8.94 16.86
C LEU A 196 2.34 -7.72 17.74
N ALA A 197 3.10 -7.94 18.83
CA ALA A 197 3.58 -6.85 19.67
C ALA A 197 4.78 -6.15 18.99
N THR A 198 4.73 -4.84 18.90
CA THR A 198 5.83 -4.04 18.30
C THR A 198 7.15 -4.18 19.07
N THR A 199 7.09 -4.51 20.36
CA THR A 199 8.26 -4.68 21.24
C THR A 199 8.94 -6.02 21.10
N ASP A 200 8.24 -7.09 20.70
CA ASP A 200 8.79 -8.46 20.72
C ASP A 200 9.86 -8.68 19.66
N VAL A 201 9.69 -8.12 18.45
CA VAL A 201 10.67 -8.28 17.35
C VAL A 201 11.96 -7.50 17.65
N ALA A 202 11.86 -6.29 18.19
CA ALA A 202 13.02 -5.47 18.57
C ALA A 202 13.72 -6.05 19.84
N GLY A 203 12.98 -6.55 20.81
CA GLY A 203 13.52 -7.14 22.03
C GLY A 203 14.32 -8.42 21.78
N LYS A 204 13.84 -9.33 20.94
CA LYS A 204 14.54 -10.57 20.57
C LYS A 204 15.84 -10.28 19.79
N LYS A 205 15.87 -9.27 18.91
CA LYS A 205 17.08 -8.88 18.17
C LYS A 205 18.15 -8.25 19.05
N LEU A 206 17.78 -7.44 20.05
CA LEU A 206 18.71 -6.84 21.02
C LEU A 206 19.29 -7.89 21.99
N ALA A 207 18.50 -8.82 22.48
CA ALA A 207 18.97 -9.90 23.37
C ALA A 207 19.95 -10.85 22.67
N SER A 208 19.77 -11.16 21.39
CA SER A 208 20.71 -12.00 20.64
C SER A 208 22.05 -11.34 20.33
N ARG A 209 22.09 -10.01 20.17
CA ARG A 209 23.33 -9.25 19.99
C ARG A 209 24.11 -9.09 21.30
N ALA A 210 23.43 -8.88 22.42
CA ALA A 210 24.10 -8.75 23.72
C ALA A 210 24.78 -10.06 24.17
N LYS A 211 24.20 -11.22 23.85
CA LYS A 211 24.81 -12.52 24.17
C LYS A 211 26.06 -12.86 23.33
N HIS A 212 26.24 -12.23 22.17
CA HIS A 212 27.45 -12.46 21.34
C HIS A 212 28.61 -11.52 21.65
N GLN A 213 28.38 -10.41 22.38
CA GLN A 213 29.44 -9.45 22.74
C GLN A 213 30.11 -9.75 24.09
N THR A 214 29.59 -10.64 24.90
CA THR A 214 30.17 -10.99 26.21
C THR A 214 31.06 -12.23 26.24
N SER A 215 31.39 -12.82 25.08
CA SER A 215 32.23 -14.03 24.99
C SER A 215 33.65 -13.84 24.44
N ASN A 216 34.14 -12.59 24.30
CA ASN A 216 35.52 -12.28 23.89
C ASN A 216 36.23 -11.43 24.94
N GLU A 217 36.38 -11.94 26.15
CA GLU A 217 37.45 -11.50 27.06
C GLU A 217 38.56 -12.53 26.98
N GLU A 218 39.71 -12.10 26.45
CA GLU A 218 40.98 -12.85 26.45
C GLU A 218 41.48 -12.99 27.90
N PRO A 219 42.09 -14.10 28.27
CA PRO A 219 42.72 -14.25 29.56
C PRO A 219 44.03 -13.45 29.61
N PRO A 220 44.40 -12.86 30.76
CA PRO A 220 45.69 -12.11 30.91
C PRO A 220 46.88 -13.07 30.88
N LEU A 221 48.01 -12.57 30.34
CA LEU A 221 49.33 -13.17 30.29
C LEU A 221 49.88 -13.52 31.65
#